data_3dd135b44151dd0ac37dccddc882cf75
#
_entry.id   3dd135b44151dd0ac37dccddc882cf75
#
_cell.length_a   1.000
_cell.length_b   1.000
_cell.length_c   1.000
_cell.angle_alpha   90.00
_cell.angle_beta   90.00
_cell.angle_gamma   90.00
#
_symmetry.space_group_name_H-M   'P 1'
#
loop_
_entity.id
_entity.type
_entity.pdbx_description
1 polymer ?
#
loop_
_entity_poly.entity_id
_entity_poly.type
_entity_poly.pdbx_seq_one_letter_code
_entity_poly.pdbx_strand_id
1 'polypeptide(L)'
;MQKILIPLLIALTCHATFAASDAEKQAEDFTNLYNNTCIQYLADLDKLREKLKDLPTLPVEKAALFLAKEKGTAWIVPHQPEPFIIVLMDNRDYCAAFAHRADAAQVEKQYLDAMNRAPKEFTVVKSEDETETVDGSESHKLSYQWQLPDNPRKPTFILTTSTDPKAGLQAYIIIATVTDEE
;
A
#
# COMPACT_ATOMS: atom_id res chain seq x y z
N MET A 1 -71.19 -7.39 -20.26
CA MET A 1 -70.15 -8.02 -19.39
C MET A 1 -68.80 -7.76 -20.03
N GLN A 2 -68.13 -6.71 -19.61
CA GLN A 2 -66.87 -6.19 -20.21
C GLN A 2 -65.72 -6.67 -19.33
N LYS A 3 -64.85 -7.56 -19.86
CA LYS A 3 -63.67 -8.06 -19.15
C LYS A 3 -62.51 -7.08 -19.31
N ILE A 4 -62.13 -6.44 -18.22
CA ILE A 4 -60.96 -5.58 -18.15
C ILE A 4 -59.71 -6.47 -17.94
N LEU A 5 -58.84 -6.56 -18.95
CA LEU A 5 -57.50 -7.15 -18.85
C LEU A 5 -56.55 -6.10 -18.32
N ILE A 6 -56.03 -6.31 -17.11
CA ILE A 6 -54.94 -5.48 -16.50
C ILE A 6 -53.63 -6.07 -16.98
N PRO A 7 -52.74 -5.32 -17.69
CA PRO A 7 -51.41 -5.82 -18.00
C PRO A 7 -50.52 -5.72 -16.76
N LEU A 8 -49.98 -6.83 -16.32
CA LEU A 8 -48.97 -6.93 -15.28
C LEU A 8 -47.62 -6.45 -15.84
N LEU A 9 -47.25 -5.21 -15.52
CA LEU A 9 -45.91 -4.69 -15.81
C LEU A 9 -44.90 -5.32 -14.82
N ILE A 10 -44.11 -6.30 -15.29
CA ILE A 10 -42.98 -6.83 -14.56
C ILE A 10 -41.83 -5.85 -14.77
N ALA A 11 -41.56 -5.00 -13.76
CA ALA A 11 -40.35 -4.18 -13.72
C ALA A 11 -39.14 -5.08 -13.44
N LEU A 12 -38.37 -5.38 -14.49
CA LEU A 12 -37.05 -6.00 -14.35
C LEU A 12 -36.11 -4.92 -13.74
N THR A 13 -35.90 -4.99 -12.43
CA THR A 13 -34.83 -4.22 -11.78
C THR A 13 -33.48 -4.86 -12.15
N CYS A 14 -32.82 -4.31 -13.14
CA CYS A 14 -31.45 -4.65 -13.48
C CYS A 14 -30.56 -4.21 -12.29
N HIS A 15 -30.18 -5.14 -11.43
CA HIS A 15 -29.14 -4.91 -10.44
C HIS A 15 -27.81 -4.92 -11.20
N ALA A 16 -27.30 -3.73 -11.55
CA ALA A 16 -25.93 -3.57 -12.04
C ALA A 16 -24.99 -3.90 -10.87
N THR A 17 -24.47 -5.13 -10.84
CA THR A 17 -23.30 -5.47 -10.03
C THR A 17 -22.12 -4.77 -10.69
N PHE A 18 -21.66 -3.65 -10.11
CA PHE A 18 -20.41 -3.05 -10.52
C PHE A 18 -19.29 -4.00 -10.12
N ALA A 19 -18.65 -4.64 -11.09
CA ALA A 19 -17.38 -5.30 -10.87
C ALA A 19 -16.35 -4.20 -10.51
N ALA A 20 -15.52 -4.47 -9.51
CA ALA A 20 -14.42 -3.58 -9.17
C ALA A 20 -13.54 -3.35 -10.41
N SER A 21 -13.07 -2.11 -10.62
CA SER A 21 -12.15 -1.80 -11.69
C SER A 21 -10.80 -2.51 -11.45
N ASP A 22 -10.01 -2.69 -12.50
CA ASP A 22 -8.66 -3.27 -12.35
C ASP A 22 -7.81 -2.47 -11.36
N ALA A 23 -7.98 -1.13 -11.31
CA ALA A 23 -7.26 -0.26 -10.38
C ALA A 23 -7.70 -0.46 -8.92
N GLU A 24 -9.00 -0.65 -8.66
CA GLU A 24 -9.51 -0.96 -7.30
C GLU A 24 -9.01 -2.33 -6.83
N LYS A 25 -9.05 -3.34 -7.70
CA LYS A 25 -8.51 -4.65 -7.38
C LYS A 25 -7.01 -4.61 -7.14
N GLN A 26 -6.26 -3.87 -7.96
CA GLN A 26 -4.83 -3.66 -7.77
C GLN A 26 -4.55 -3.00 -6.42
N ALA A 27 -5.36 -2.02 -6.01
CA ALA A 27 -5.25 -1.36 -4.71
C ALA A 27 -5.47 -2.33 -3.54
N GLU A 28 -6.47 -3.19 -3.64
CA GLU A 28 -6.76 -4.23 -2.63
C GLU A 28 -5.60 -5.23 -2.53
N ASP A 29 -5.15 -5.77 -3.65
CA ASP A 29 -4.06 -6.76 -3.69
C ASP A 29 -2.73 -6.15 -3.22
N PHE A 30 -2.46 -4.88 -3.55
CA PHE A 30 -1.29 -4.14 -3.09
C PHE A 30 -1.28 -3.95 -1.56
N THR A 31 -2.38 -3.49 -0.99
CA THR A 31 -2.47 -3.28 0.46
C THR A 31 -2.47 -4.60 1.22
N ASN A 32 -3.07 -5.67 0.67
CA ASN A 32 -2.97 -7.02 1.21
C ASN A 32 -1.53 -7.54 1.18
N LEU A 33 -0.80 -7.31 0.08
CA LEU A 33 0.62 -7.65 0.01
C LEU A 33 1.40 -6.96 1.11
N TYR A 34 1.25 -5.63 1.25
CA TYR A 34 1.93 -4.86 2.28
C TYR A 34 1.63 -5.35 3.69
N ASN A 35 0.37 -5.61 4.01
CA ASN A 35 -0.05 -6.12 5.32
C ASN A 35 0.55 -7.51 5.62
N ASN A 36 0.55 -8.41 4.64
CA ASN A 36 1.03 -9.79 4.78
C ASN A 36 2.55 -9.93 4.64
N THR A 37 3.26 -8.84 4.39
CA THR A 37 4.72 -8.78 4.30
C THR A 37 5.26 -7.77 5.28
N CYS A 38 5.33 -6.48 4.95
CA CYS A 38 5.99 -5.47 5.76
C CYS A 38 5.41 -5.35 7.18
N ILE A 39 4.08 -5.34 7.35
CA ILE A 39 3.46 -5.25 8.69
C ILE A 39 3.62 -6.56 9.43
N GLN A 40 3.29 -7.69 8.81
CA GLN A 40 3.34 -9.00 9.46
C GLN A 40 4.75 -9.37 9.96
N TYR A 41 5.79 -8.95 9.25
CA TYR A 41 7.19 -9.25 9.56
C TYR A 41 7.95 -8.05 10.14
N LEU A 42 7.26 -7.00 10.59
CA LEU A 42 7.89 -5.79 11.12
C LEU A 42 8.91 -6.06 12.23
N ALA A 43 8.63 -7.06 13.08
CA ALA A 43 9.53 -7.44 14.18
C ALA A 43 10.71 -8.33 13.72
N ASP A 44 10.68 -8.87 12.49
CA ASP A 44 11.69 -9.81 12.00
C ASP A 44 11.73 -9.79 10.46
N LEU A 45 12.37 -8.76 9.91
CA LEU A 45 12.50 -8.58 8.46
C LEU A 45 13.42 -9.63 7.81
N ASP A 46 14.26 -10.31 8.58
CA ASP A 46 15.09 -11.40 8.04
C ASP A 46 14.24 -12.61 7.66
N LYS A 47 13.18 -12.90 8.43
CA LYS A 47 12.19 -13.91 8.01
C LYS A 47 11.45 -13.52 6.74
N LEU A 48 11.15 -12.23 6.55
CA LEU A 48 10.56 -11.77 5.30
C LEU A 48 11.53 -11.94 4.14
N ARG A 49 12.81 -11.60 4.33
CA ARG A 49 13.88 -11.80 3.34
C ARG A 49 13.98 -13.25 2.89
N GLU A 50 13.96 -14.18 3.85
CA GLU A 50 13.96 -15.62 3.57
C GLU A 50 12.71 -16.07 2.79
N LYS A 51 11.54 -15.52 3.12
CA LYS A 51 10.28 -15.80 2.39
C LYS A 51 10.29 -15.30 0.96
N LEU A 52 10.95 -14.17 0.69
CA LEU A 52 11.03 -13.56 -0.63
C LEU A 52 12.18 -14.09 -1.51
N LYS A 53 13.10 -14.88 -0.98
CA LYS A 53 14.35 -15.26 -1.66
C LYS A 53 14.17 -15.93 -3.02
N ASP A 54 13.07 -16.64 -3.21
CA ASP A 54 12.77 -17.38 -4.45
C ASP A 54 12.06 -16.51 -5.50
N LEU A 55 11.68 -15.27 -5.14
CA LEU A 55 11.11 -14.32 -6.09
C LEU A 55 12.21 -13.68 -6.96
N PRO A 56 11.88 -13.33 -8.21
CA PRO A 56 12.81 -12.60 -9.06
C PRO A 56 13.14 -11.23 -8.46
N THR A 57 14.40 -10.83 -8.56
CA THR A 57 14.88 -9.52 -8.14
C THR A 57 14.99 -8.55 -9.32
N LEU A 58 14.85 -7.25 -9.03
CA LEU A 58 15.16 -6.23 -10.02
C LEU A 58 16.66 -6.21 -10.35
N PRO A 59 17.05 -5.98 -11.62
CA PRO A 59 18.42 -5.65 -11.96
C PRO A 59 18.94 -4.44 -11.18
N VAL A 60 20.23 -4.41 -10.87
CA VAL A 60 20.84 -3.40 -9.96
C VAL A 60 20.50 -1.97 -10.35
N GLU A 61 20.52 -1.65 -11.65
CA GLU A 61 20.23 -0.31 -12.17
C GLU A 61 18.78 0.11 -11.92
N LYS A 62 17.85 -0.83 -12.00
CA LYS A 62 16.42 -0.60 -11.70
C LYS A 62 16.15 -0.61 -10.20
N ALA A 63 16.80 -1.50 -9.45
CA ALA A 63 16.68 -1.55 -8.00
C ALA A 63 17.15 -0.24 -7.33
N ALA A 64 18.16 0.43 -7.88
CA ALA A 64 18.67 1.69 -7.38
C ALA A 64 17.61 2.81 -7.29
N LEU A 65 16.58 2.76 -8.16
CA LEU A 65 15.46 3.72 -8.12
C LEU A 65 14.60 3.56 -6.86
N PHE A 66 14.49 2.34 -6.34
CA PHE A 66 13.67 2.00 -5.16
C PHE A 66 14.49 1.98 -3.87
N LEU A 67 15.80 1.79 -3.98
CA LEU A 67 16.72 1.70 -2.84
C LEU A 67 17.31 3.06 -2.43
N ALA A 68 17.01 4.16 -3.16
CA ALA A 68 17.55 5.49 -2.88
C ALA A 68 19.08 5.51 -2.65
N LYS A 69 19.83 4.67 -3.39
CA LYS A 69 21.28 4.45 -3.29
C LYS A 69 21.75 3.68 -2.03
N GLU A 70 20.84 3.23 -1.20
CA GLU A 70 21.14 2.37 -0.07
C GLU A 70 21.36 0.91 -0.50
N LYS A 71 21.97 0.11 0.39
CA LYS A 71 22.11 -1.33 0.17
C LYS A 71 20.83 -2.06 0.54
N GLY A 72 20.43 -3.01 -0.30
CA GLY A 72 19.22 -3.79 -0.07
C GLY A 72 18.85 -4.61 -1.28
N THR A 73 17.67 -5.20 -1.24
CA THR A 73 17.12 -6.02 -2.32
C THR A 73 15.73 -5.55 -2.69
N ALA A 74 15.45 -5.50 -3.99
CA ALA A 74 14.14 -5.20 -4.56
C ALA A 74 13.63 -6.43 -5.30
N TRP A 75 12.53 -7.03 -4.81
CA TRP A 75 11.88 -8.20 -5.41
C TRP A 75 10.70 -7.79 -6.27
N ILE A 76 10.52 -8.53 -7.36
CA ILE A 76 9.33 -8.44 -8.21
C ILE A 76 8.32 -9.45 -7.69
N VAL A 77 7.17 -8.96 -7.22
CA VAL A 77 6.05 -9.81 -6.83
C VAL A 77 5.10 -9.92 -8.03
N PRO A 78 5.02 -11.10 -8.67
CA PRO A 78 4.16 -11.27 -9.83
C PRO A 78 2.70 -10.95 -9.51
N HIS A 79 2.10 -10.09 -10.31
CA HIS A 79 0.69 -9.71 -10.23
C HIS A 79 0.18 -9.27 -11.61
N GLN A 80 -1.14 -9.27 -11.81
CA GLN A 80 -1.80 -8.79 -13.03
C GLN A 80 -2.72 -7.61 -12.69
N PRO A 81 -2.78 -6.55 -13.50
CA PRO A 81 -2.09 -6.38 -14.79
C PRO A 81 -0.60 -6.02 -14.66
N GLU A 82 -0.14 -5.52 -13.51
CA GLU A 82 1.24 -5.09 -13.29
C GLU A 82 1.80 -5.66 -11.97
N PRO A 83 3.08 -6.05 -11.93
CA PRO A 83 3.71 -6.58 -10.73
C PRO A 83 3.88 -5.49 -9.66
N PHE A 84 3.96 -5.92 -8.41
CA PHE A 84 4.40 -5.07 -7.30
C PHE A 84 5.89 -5.22 -7.07
N ILE A 85 6.48 -4.23 -6.39
CA ILE A 85 7.87 -4.30 -5.94
C ILE A 85 7.89 -4.27 -4.42
N ILE A 86 8.63 -5.18 -3.79
CA ILE A 86 8.95 -5.12 -2.36
C ILE A 86 10.44 -4.86 -2.20
N VAL A 87 10.78 -3.98 -1.26
CA VAL A 87 12.15 -3.57 -0.96
C VAL A 87 12.44 -3.78 0.51
N LEU A 88 13.57 -4.41 0.82
CA LEU A 88 14.17 -4.46 2.14
C LEU A 88 15.59 -3.89 2.09
N MET A 89 15.93 -3.02 3.04
CA MET A 89 17.29 -2.51 3.19
C MET A 89 18.12 -3.40 4.13
N ASP A 90 19.45 -3.48 3.89
CA ASP A 90 20.30 -4.41 4.62
C ASP A 90 20.67 -3.92 6.03
N ASN A 91 20.78 -2.60 6.22
CA ASN A 91 21.40 -2.00 7.40
C ASN A 91 20.41 -1.30 8.33
N ARG A 92 19.10 -1.40 8.06
CA ARG A 92 18.07 -0.76 8.88
C ARG A 92 16.73 -1.48 8.77
N ASP A 93 15.88 -1.29 9.75
CA ASP A 93 14.50 -1.76 9.74
C ASP A 93 13.69 -0.94 8.73
N TYR A 94 13.74 -1.36 7.49
CA TYR A 94 13.05 -0.71 6.39
C TYR A 94 12.42 -1.76 5.48
N CYS A 95 11.14 -1.61 5.25
CA CYS A 95 10.37 -2.37 4.26
C CYS A 95 9.49 -1.42 3.47
N ALA A 96 9.48 -1.56 2.15
CA ALA A 96 8.61 -0.77 1.30
C ALA A 96 7.94 -1.64 0.23
N ALA A 97 6.71 -1.28 -0.14
CA ALA A 97 5.98 -1.84 -1.26
C ALA A 97 5.60 -0.75 -2.23
N PHE A 98 5.63 -1.05 -3.54
CA PHE A 98 5.39 -0.09 -4.62
C PHE A 98 4.42 -0.69 -5.63
N ALA A 99 3.47 0.13 -6.10
CA ALA A 99 2.53 -0.17 -7.16
C ALA A 99 2.58 0.90 -8.25
N HIS A 100 2.75 0.49 -9.51
CA HIS A 100 2.68 1.39 -10.66
C HIS A 100 1.26 1.85 -10.92
N ARG A 101 0.28 0.96 -10.68
CA ARG A 101 -1.14 1.21 -10.84
C ARG A 101 -1.87 0.81 -9.56
N ALA A 102 -2.70 1.70 -9.04
CA ALA A 102 -3.62 1.42 -7.95
C ALA A 102 -4.62 2.58 -7.83
N ASP A 103 -5.84 2.32 -7.41
CA ASP A 103 -6.78 3.39 -7.04
C ASP A 103 -6.32 4.06 -5.74
N ALA A 104 -5.93 5.34 -5.84
CA ALA A 104 -5.36 6.10 -4.73
C ALA A 104 -6.30 6.17 -3.52
N ALA A 105 -7.59 6.45 -3.76
CA ALA A 105 -8.58 6.57 -2.68
C ALA A 105 -8.80 5.24 -1.95
N GLN A 106 -8.81 4.14 -2.70
CA GLN A 106 -8.94 2.80 -2.13
C GLN A 106 -7.70 2.41 -1.32
N VAL A 107 -6.48 2.70 -1.81
CA VAL A 107 -5.23 2.48 -1.07
C VAL A 107 -5.22 3.28 0.23
N GLU A 108 -5.55 4.57 0.19
CA GLU A 108 -5.61 5.44 1.37
C GLU A 108 -6.59 4.91 2.42
N LYS A 109 -7.81 4.55 1.98
CA LYS A 109 -8.81 3.97 2.88
C LYS A 109 -8.29 2.72 3.58
N GLN A 110 -7.71 1.78 2.83
CA GLN A 110 -7.21 0.51 3.39
C GLN A 110 -5.98 0.71 4.27
N TYR A 111 -5.12 1.68 3.94
CA TYR A 111 -4.01 2.09 4.78
C TYR A 111 -4.49 2.66 6.12
N LEU A 112 -5.47 3.56 6.11
CA LEU A 112 -6.07 4.10 7.34
C LEU A 112 -6.73 3.00 8.18
N ASP A 113 -7.41 2.06 7.54
CA ASP A 113 -7.98 0.89 8.22
C ASP A 113 -6.89 0.00 8.86
N ALA A 114 -5.71 -0.10 8.24
CA ALA A 114 -4.57 -0.82 8.82
C ALA A 114 -3.98 -0.06 10.02
N MET A 115 -3.80 1.26 9.92
CA MET A 115 -3.31 2.08 11.04
C MET A 115 -4.24 2.01 12.25
N ASN A 116 -5.55 2.02 12.04
CA ASN A 116 -6.56 1.89 13.10
C ASN A 116 -6.61 0.49 13.75
N ARG A 117 -5.95 -0.50 13.17
CA ARG A 117 -5.83 -1.87 13.73
C ARG A 117 -4.51 -2.11 14.45
N ALA A 118 -3.80 -1.07 14.83
CA ALA A 118 -2.61 -1.20 15.67
C ALA A 118 -2.91 -2.03 16.92
N PRO A 119 -1.97 -2.87 17.41
CA PRO A 119 -2.12 -3.56 18.67
C PRO A 119 -2.41 -2.56 19.81
N LYS A 120 -3.21 -2.99 20.80
CA LYS A 120 -3.76 -2.09 21.86
C LYS A 120 -2.70 -1.41 22.72
N GLU A 121 -1.52 -1.99 22.79
CA GLU A 121 -0.37 -1.46 23.52
C GLU A 121 0.26 -0.24 22.83
N PHE A 122 -0.01 -0.05 21.53
CA PHE A 122 0.53 1.09 20.79
C PHE A 122 -0.42 2.29 20.80
N THR A 123 0.18 3.47 20.92
CA THR A 123 -0.48 4.73 20.59
C THR A 123 -0.20 5.05 19.12
N VAL A 124 -1.25 5.32 18.36
CA VAL A 124 -1.14 5.71 16.94
C VAL A 124 -1.15 7.22 16.85
N VAL A 125 -0.07 7.77 16.28
CA VAL A 125 0.09 9.22 16.10
C VAL A 125 0.21 9.54 14.61
N LYS A 126 -0.68 10.40 14.10
CA LYS A 126 -0.54 10.94 12.73
C LYS A 126 0.55 12.02 12.77
N SER A 127 1.56 11.90 11.93
CA SER A 127 2.69 12.84 11.85
C SER A 127 2.65 13.73 10.61
N GLU A 128 2.08 13.24 9.50
CA GLU A 128 1.98 14.02 8.25
C GLU A 128 0.64 13.74 7.55
N ASP A 129 0.13 14.78 6.85
CA ASP A 129 -1.04 14.72 5.97
C ASP A 129 -0.91 15.90 4.99
N GLU A 130 -0.19 15.68 3.89
CA GLU A 130 0.27 16.76 3.02
C GLU A 130 0.07 16.38 1.55
N THR A 131 -0.24 17.37 0.73
CA THR A 131 -0.22 17.24 -0.74
C THR A 131 1.01 17.97 -1.26
N GLU A 132 1.81 17.28 -2.05
CA GLU A 132 3.03 17.80 -2.65
C GLU A 132 3.08 17.51 -4.15
N THR A 133 3.93 18.23 -4.88
CA THR A 133 4.19 17.93 -6.29
C THR A 133 5.51 17.18 -6.41
N VAL A 134 5.46 15.92 -6.86
CA VAL A 134 6.62 15.06 -7.10
C VAL A 134 6.73 14.78 -8.60
N ASP A 135 7.86 15.13 -9.20
CA ASP A 135 8.12 14.93 -10.64
C ASP A 135 7.03 15.51 -11.57
N GLY A 136 6.38 16.60 -11.13
CA GLY A 136 5.32 17.28 -11.87
C GLY A 136 3.93 16.66 -11.70
N SER A 137 3.78 15.64 -10.88
CA SER A 137 2.50 15.01 -10.52
C SER A 137 2.13 15.34 -9.09
N GLU A 138 0.85 15.61 -8.85
CA GLU A 138 0.32 15.79 -7.48
C GLU A 138 0.31 14.45 -6.75
N SER A 139 0.83 14.46 -5.53
CA SER A 139 0.91 13.29 -4.65
C SER A 139 0.43 13.65 -3.26
N HIS A 140 -0.31 12.74 -2.63
CA HIS A 140 -0.78 12.86 -1.26
C HIS A 140 0.05 11.95 -0.35
N LYS A 141 0.62 12.52 0.71
CA LYS A 141 1.45 11.84 1.69
C LYS A 141 0.75 11.78 3.04
N LEU A 142 0.62 10.57 3.57
CA LEU A 142 0.10 10.29 4.90
C LEU A 142 1.18 9.57 5.72
N SER A 143 1.46 10.03 6.94
CA SER A 143 2.42 9.39 7.83
C SER A 143 1.85 9.18 9.22
N TYR A 144 2.10 7.97 9.77
CA TYR A 144 1.70 7.55 11.11
C TYR A 144 2.85 6.89 11.84
N GLN A 145 2.87 7.03 13.16
CA GLN A 145 3.81 6.33 14.04
C GLN A 145 3.04 5.44 15.01
N TRP A 146 3.57 4.26 15.26
CA TRP A 146 3.17 3.41 16.37
C TRP A 146 4.16 3.59 17.51
N GLN A 147 3.68 4.10 18.63
CA GLN A 147 4.51 4.44 19.78
C GLN A 147 4.16 3.56 20.96
N LEU A 148 5.17 2.96 21.61
CA LEU A 148 5.06 2.29 22.90
C LEU A 148 5.59 3.24 23.98
N PRO A 149 4.98 3.25 25.20
CA PRO A 149 5.56 3.94 26.34
C PRO A 149 7.01 3.47 26.57
N ASP A 150 7.90 4.39 26.84
CA ASP A 150 9.30 4.14 27.19
C ASP A 150 10.13 3.38 26.12
N ASN A 151 9.65 3.28 24.88
CA ASN A 151 10.39 2.69 23.78
C ASN A 151 10.83 3.80 22.78
N PRO A 152 12.14 4.04 22.62
CA PRO A 152 12.64 5.05 21.68
C PRO A 152 12.44 4.65 20.22
N ARG A 153 12.22 3.36 19.93
CA ARG A 153 11.99 2.85 18.57
C ARG A 153 10.54 3.06 18.18
N LYS A 154 10.33 3.85 17.13
CA LYS A 154 8.99 4.20 16.64
C LYS A 154 8.85 3.73 15.18
N PRO A 155 8.15 2.60 14.93
CA PRO A 155 7.77 2.25 13.56
C PRO A 155 6.97 3.40 12.95
N THR A 156 7.48 3.93 11.86
CA THR A 156 6.85 5.01 11.10
C THR A 156 6.39 4.45 9.77
N PHE A 157 5.11 4.64 9.48
CA PHE A 157 4.42 4.17 8.28
C PHE A 157 4.15 5.38 7.40
N ILE A 158 4.61 5.35 6.16
CA ILE A 158 4.47 6.44 5.21
C ILE A 158 3.78 5.89 3.97
N LEU A 159 2.61 6.43 3.64
CA LEU A 159 1.93 6.20 2.38
C LEU A 159 2.10 7.43 1.50
N THR A 160 2.40 7.21 0.23
CA THR A 160 2.27 8.23 -0.80
C THR A 160 1.42 7.68 -1.94
N THR A 161 0.42 8.45 -2.37
CA THR A 161 -0.46 8.13 -3.49
C THR A 161 -0.47 9.25 -4.51
N SER A 162 -0.78 8.91 -5.76
CA SER A 162 -1.04 9.89 -6.81
C SER A 162 -2.24 9.48 -7.64
N THR A 163 -3.11 10.44 -7.95
CA THR A 163 -4.24 10.24 -8.86
C THR A 163 -3.85 10.54 -10.32
N ASP A 164 -2.64 11.06 -10.56
CA ASP A 164 -2.17 11.33 -11.91
C ASP A 164 -1.84 10.01 -12.63
N PRO A 165 -2.54 9.68 -13.74
CA PRO A 165 -2.26 8.46 -14.50
C PRO A 165 -0.88 8.44 -15.16
N LYS A 166 -0.17 9.57 -15.19
CA LYS A 166 1.20 9.69 -15.70
C LYS A 166 2.27 9.51 -14.63
N ALA A 167 1.87 9.48 -13.35
CA ALA A 167 2.81 9.19 -12.27
C ALA A 167 3.46 7.83 -12.51
N GLY A 168 4.77 7.75 -12.36
CA GLY A 168 5.52 6.50 -12.50
C GLY A 168 5.11 5.45 -11.46
N LEU A 169 4.69 5.91 -10.27
CA LEU A 169 4.10 5.11 -9.19
C LEU A 169 2.80 5.79 -8.76
N GLN A 170 1.71 5.03 -8.67
CA GLN A 170 0.43 5.54 -8.15
C GLN A 170 0.27 5.30 -6.65
N ALA A 171 0.99 4.34 -6.09
CA ALA A 171 1.06 4.15 -4.64
C ALA A 171 2.38 3.54 -4.21
N TYR A 172 2.89 3.98 -3.06
CA TYR A 172 3.91 3.25 -2.32
C TYR A 172 3.73 3.43 -0.82
N ILE A 173 4.06 2.38 -0.06
CA ILE A 173 3.98 2.38 1.40
C ILE A 173 5.33 1.96 1.94
N ILE A 174 5.85 2.72 2.90
CA ILE A 174 7.13 2.49 3.57
C ILE A 174 6.87 2.24 5.04
N ILE A 175 7.58 1.28 5.64
CA ILE A 175 7.82 1.22 7.09
C ILE A 175 9.30 1.44 7.32
N ALA A 176 9.61 2.36 8.22
CA ALA A 176 10.95 2.55 8.74
C ALA A 176 10.88 2.72 10.26
N THR A 177 11.83 2.14 10.99
CA THR A 177 11.96 2.41 12.43
C THR A 177 12.82 3.66 12.62
N VAL A 178 12.25 4.66 13.29
CA VAL A 178 12.96 5.89 13.71
C VAL A 178 13.26 5.79 15.19
N THR A 179 14.42 6.29 15.61
CA THR A 179 14.80 6.44 17.02
C THR A 179 14.88 7.91 17.37
N ASP A 180 14.53 8.28 18.59
CA ASP A 180 14.58 9.69 19.06
C ASP A 180 16.01 10.28 19.15
N GLU A 181 17.04 9.50 18.78
CA GLU A 181 18.46 9.92 18.86
C GLU A 181 19.05 10.36 17.51
N GLU A 182 18.25 10.43 16.44
CA GLU A 182 18.69 10.91 15.11
C GLU A 182 18.15 12.30 14.75
#